data_30d175602240d74f901d35fa23d992b9
#
_entry.id   30d175602240d74f901d35fa23d992b9
#
_cell.length_a   1.000
_cell.length_b   1.000
_cell.length_c   1.000
_cell.angle_alpha   90.00
_cell.angle_beta   90.00
_cell.angle_gamma   90.00
#
_symmetry.space_group_name_H-M   'P 1'
#
loop_
_entity.id
_entity.type
_entity.pdbx_description
1 polymer ?
#
loop_
_entity_poly.entity_id
_entity_poly.type
_entity_poly.pdbx_seq_one_letter_code
_entity_poly.pdbx_strand_id
1 'polypeptide(L)'
;MLPFLKTNAWAQSTGTLVVLIGNTINSLDIHRPGTNRPSYQVAVNVYDRLVTFGTKKLADGSLSYDYDKVEPELAESWQLSSDRKAILFKLKPNATFWDGTPVTADDVKWSFDRALALGGFPKVQMGAGGFVEPSQFVVVDSKTFRIDLKQPSKLALPNLGVPVAVIINSKVAKANATEKDPWAAEYLHRTPAGSGAFKVERWDAGQQLVYVRNDKWVGGPLPGVQRVIIREVPATATRRAMVERGDAHLSFQIPNKDAQELAAAKKVKVTGSPIDNCLYVACLNYNFEPFKDQKVRQAVAYAIPYDQIFKQAAYGRGVPMWGGKSPKPATAAWPQKFPYDTDLKKAKALLAQTKYKDGFEVPLSYDLGEADWGEPAALLIQESLGKIGIKVTLDKVPGANWRTVALVDKKLPFLLENFGGWLNTADYYFYWAYIKGNLFNASNYDDPVVKKLVDETLHMDKSDKTYDAKIKQLIQKAFDDVPRIPLWQPTLESAMSQKLEGYEFWFHRQVDARSFKV
;
A
#
# COMPACT_ATOMS: atom_id res chain seq x y z
N MET A 1 -23.58 38.29 13.30
CA MET A 1 -22.12 38.47 13.21
C MET A 1 -21.47 37.16 13.71
N LEU A 2 -20.99 36.34 12.81
CA LEU A 2 -20.19 35.16 13.16
C LEU A 2 -18.77 35.62 13.50
N PRO A 3 -18.14 35.12 14.55
CA PRO A 3 -16.78 35.53 14.89
C PRO A 3 -15.82 35.00 13.82
N PHE A 4 -15.06 35.89 13.21
CA PHE A 4 -13.92 35.56 12.39
C PHE A 4 -12.95 34.69 13.19
N LEU A 5 -12.87 33.41 12.87
CA LEU A 5 -11.80 32.54 13.33
C LEU A 5 -10.48 33.16 12.85
N LYS A 6 -9.69 33.67 13.77
CA LYS A 6 -8.32 34.10 13.53
C LYS A 6 -7.60 32.92 12.87
N THR A 7 -7.23 33.06 11.60
CA THR A 7 -6.33 32.16 10.91
C THR A 7 -5.04 32.11 11.70
N ASN A 8 -4.81 31.01 12.39
CA ASN A 8 -3.60 30.83 13.18
C ASN A 8 -2.39 30.76 12.25
N ALA A 9 -1.47 31.67 12.45
CA ALA A 9 -0.17 31.78 11.75
C ALA A 9 0.80 30.60 12.05
N TRP A 10 0.31 29.36 12.00
CA TRP A 10 1.10 28.16 12.30
C TRP A 10 2.04 27.75 11.16
N ALA A 11 1.75 28.19 9.92
CA ALA A 11 2.58 27.90 8.76
C ALA A 11 3.83 28.81 8.65
N GLN A 12 4.03 29.76 9.56
CA GLN A 12 5.14 30.71 9.52
C GLN A 12 6.26 30.44 10.54
N SER A 13 6.15 29.41 11.38
CA SER A 13 7.29 29.02 12.23
C SER A 13 8.30 28.24 11.41
N THR A 14 9.51 28.76 11.28
CA THR A 14 10.65 28.06 10.68
C THR A 14 10.78 26.66 11.30
N GLY A 15 10.79 25.62 10.43
CA GLY A 15 10.93 24.23 10.88
C GLY A 15 9.62 23.48 11.15
N THR A 16 8.43 24.05 10.87
CA THR A 16 7.15 23.34 10.97
C THR A 16 6.61 22.94 9.61
N LEU A 17 6.40 21.64 9.40
CA LEU A 17 5.76 21.07 8.21
C LEU A 17 4.26 20.88 8.47
N VAL A 18 3.40 21.38 7.60
CA VAL A 18 1.95 21.11 7.63
C VAL A 18 1.58 20.25 6.44
N VAL A 19 1.02 19.07 6.73
CA VAL A 19 0.57 18.08 5.74
C VAL A 19 -0.94 17.91 5.87
N LEU A 20 -1.64 17.89 4.75
CA LEU A 20 -3.07 17.61 4.66
C LEU A 20 -3.29 16.19 4.13
N ILE A 21 -4.13 15.43 4.81
CA ILE A 21 -4.60 14.11 4.38
C ILE A 21 -6.13 14.10 4.32
N GLY A 22 -6.68 13.27 3.42
CA GLY A 22 -8.13 13.17 3.21
C GLY A 22 -8.83 12.17 4.14
N ASN A 23 -8.07 11.28 4.77
CA ASN A 23 -8.60 10.17 5.55
C ASN A 23 -8.17 10.30 7.02
N THR A 24 -8.94 9.67 7.91
CA THR A 24 -8.73 9.71 9.36
C THR A 24 -7.71 8.67 9.80
N ILE A 25 -6.80 9.06 10.70
CA ILE A 25 -5.90 8.16 11.44
C ILE A 25 -6.70 7.55 12.58
N ASN A 26 -6.79 6.21 12.64
CA ASN A 26 -7.59 5.52 13.64
C ASN A 26 -6.79 4.80 14.74
N SER A 27 -5.46 4.75 14.62
CA SER A 27 -4.58 4.11 15.60
C SER A 27 -3.15 4.61 15.47
N LEU A 28 -2.41 4.66 16.58
CA LEU A 28 -0.96 4.88 16.60
C LEU A 28 -0.16 3.56 16.65
N ASP A 29 -0.86 2.43 16.67
CA ASP A 29 -0.31 1.07 16.73
C ASP A 29 -0.60 0.30 15.44
N ILE A 30 0.44 0.02 14.66
CA ILE A 30 0.33 -0.73 13.39
C ILE A 30 -0.07 -2.21 13.60
N HIS A 31 0.25 -2.78 14.77
CA HIS A 31 -0.06 -4.20 15.06
C HIS A 31 -1.51 -4.41 15.51
N ARG A 32 -2.21 -3.34 15.91
CA ARG A 32 -3.59 -3.47 16.38
C ARG A 32 -4.52 -3.90 15.23
N PRO A 33 -5.34 -4.95 15.41
CA PRO A 33 -6.35 -5.32 14.42
C PRO A 33 -7.28 -4.15 14.07
N GLY A 34 -7.54 -3.94 12.79
CA GLY A 34 -8.39 -2.84 12.31
C GLY A 34 -7.66 -1.51 12.08
N THR A 35 -6.36 -1.41 12.36
CA THR A 35 -5.57 -0.22 12.00
C THR A 35 -5.64 0.01 10.49
N ASN A 36 -6.01 1.23 10.10
CA ASN A 36 -6.25 1.60 8.71
C ASN A 36 -4.97 2.10 8.01
N ARG A 37 -5.03 2.22 6.67
CA ARG A 37 -3.90 2.66 5.86
C ARG A 37 -3.36 4.05 6.23
N PRO A 38 -4.17 5.09 6.48
CA PRO A 38 -3.67 6.39 6.93
C PRO A 38 -2.84 6.34 8.22
N SER A 39 -3.13 5.39 9.10
CA SER A 39 -2.38 5.19 10.34
C SER A 39 -0.97 4.63 10.13
N TYR A 40 -0.69 3.98 9.01
CA TYR A 40 0.61 3.36 8.76
C TYR A 40 1.76 4.37 8.68
N GLN A 41 1.49 5.64 8.34
CA GLN A 41 2.50 6.70 8.39
C GLN A 41 3.07 6.93 9.80
N VAL A 42 2.34 6.56 10.85
CA VAL A 42 2.85 6.60 12.23
C VAL A 42 4.05 5.67 12.37
N ALA A 43 3.96 4.46 11.79
CA ALA A 43 5.04 3.48 11.86
C ALA A 43 6.36 3.98 11.24
N VAL A 44 6.29 4.81 10.19
CA VAL A 44 7.48 5.34 9.51
C VAL A 44 8.17 6.44 10.29
N ASN A 45 7.38 7.31 10.93
CA ASN A 45 7.89 8.53 11.57
C ASN A 45 8.24 8.32 13.05
N VAL A 46 7.52 7.41 13.71
CA VAL A 46 7.45 7.27 15.17
C VAL A 46 8.23 6.05 15.67
N TYR A 47 8.37 5.05 14.82
CA TYR A 47 9.11 3.83 15.12
C TYR A 47 10.26 3.66 14.12
N ASP A 48 11.24 2.86 14.51
CA ASP A 48 12.24 2.32 13.59
C ASP A 48 12.03 0.82 13.39
N ARG A 49 12.65 0.29 12.34
CA ARG A 49 12.72 -1.13 11.99
C ARG A 49 14.18 -1.57 12.04
N LEU A 50 14.46 -2.86 11.82
CA LEU A 50 15.84 -3.31 11.68
C LEU A 50 16.51 -2.70 10.45
N VAL A 51 15.77 -2.64 9.35
CA VAL A 51 16.23 -2.14 8.05
C VAL A 51 15.17 -1.22 7.43
N THR A 52 15.57 -0.43 6.45
CA THR A 52 14.72 0.42 5.61
C THR A 52 15.02 0.21 4.14
N PHE A 53 14.31 0.89 3.25
CA PHE A 53 14.64 0.93 1.83
C PHE A 53 15.51 2.14 1.52
N GLY A 54 16.39 1.99 0.53
CA GLY A 54 17.14 3.11 -0.04
C GLY A 54 16.28 4.01 -0.90
N THR A 55 16.89 5.04 -1.47
CA THR A 55 16.23 6.06 -2.31
C THR A 55 16.72 5.95 -3.75
N LYS A 56 15.80 6.14 -4.71
CA LYS A 56 16.08 6.28 -6.14
C LYS A 56 15.48 7.57 -6.70
N LYS A 57 16.10 8.11 -7.75
CA LYS A 57 15.58 9.24 -8.52
C LYS A 57 14.72 8.73 -9.68
N LEU A 58 13.51 9.26 -9.81
CA LEU A 58 12.60 8.95 -10.91
C LEU A 58 12.95 9.79 -12.16
N ALA A 59 12.34 9.43 -13.31
CA ALA A 59 12.60 10.10 -14.58
C ALA A 59 12.24 11.60 -14.60
N ASP A 60 11.25 12.01 -13.81
CA ASP A 60 10.84 13.41 -13.63
C ASP A 60 11.72 14.18 -12.63
N GLY A 61 12.73 13.52 -12.05
CA GLY A 61 13.63 14.10 -11.07
C GLY A 61 13.17 14.00 -9.62
N SER A 62 11.94 13.55 -9.35
CA SER A 62 11.45 13.30 -7.99
C SER A 62 12.14 12.10 -7.34
N LEU A 63 12.03 12.00 -6.02
CA LEU A 63 12.62 10.90 -5.26
C LEU A 63 11.54 9.88 -4.87
N SER A 64 11.94 8.62 -4.85
CA SER A 64 11.12 7.49 -4.41
C SER A 64 11.98 6.48 -3.66
N TYR A 65 11.36 5.69 -2.78
CA TYR A 65 12.05 4.55 -2.20
C TYR A 65 12.54 3.59 -3.29
N ASP A 66 13.65 2.92 -3.01
CA ASP A 66 14.21 1.88 -3.85
C ASP A 66 14.03 0.51 -3.20
N TYR A 67 13.04 -0.25 -3.67
CA TYR A 67 12.72 -1.58 -3.15
C TYR A 67 13.89 -2.58 -3.27
N ASP A 68 14.72 -2.43 -4.31
CA ASP A 68 15.83 -3.35 -4.57
C ASP A 68 17.06 -3.05 -3.70
N LYS A 69 17.02 -1.94 -2.94
CA LYS A 69 18.09 -1.52 -2.05
C LYS A 69 17.62 -1.48 -0.60
N VAL A 70 18.01 -2.48 0.18
CA VAL A 70 17.76 -2.49 1.63
C VAL A 70 18.94 -1.84 2.35
N GLU A 71 18.65 -0.93 3.27
CA GLU A 71 19.64 -0.15 4.05
C GLU A 71 19.47 -0.35 5.56
N PRO A 72 20.55 -0.16 6.36
CA PRO A 72 20.49 -0.20 7.81
C PRO A 72 19.55 0.87 8.40
N GLU A 73 18.77 0.51 9.45
CA GLU A 73 18.03 1.46 10.28
C GLU A 73 18.40 1.29 11.75
N LEU A 74 17.78 0.39 12.54
CA LEU A 74 18.26 0.02 13.88
C LEU A 74 19.39 -1.00 13.85
N ALA A 75 19.40 -1.89 12.87
CA ALA A 75 20.57 -2.73 12.64
C ALA A 75 21.70 -1.88 12.06
N GLU A 76 22.90 -2.02 12.60
CA GLU A 76 24.14 -1.48 12.02
C GLU A 76 24.57 -2.30 10.80
N SER A 77 24.36 -3.62 10.90
CA SER A 77 24.70 -4.58 9.85
C SER A 77 23.89 -5.87 10.00
N TRP A 78 23.89 -6.67 8.92
CA TRP A 78 23.34 -8.02 8.96
C TRP A 78 24.16 -8.97 8.09
N GLN A 79 24.06 -10.28 8.38
CA GLN A 79 24.71 -11.34 7.64
C GLN A 79 23.76 -12.50 7.43
N LEU A 80 23.64 -12.98 6.18
CA LEU A 80 22.95 -14.23 5.89
C LEU A 80 23.91 -15.41 6.12
N SER A 81 23.36 -16.53 6.67
CA SER A 81 24.08 -17.79 6.70
C SER A 81 24.31 -18.34 5.27
N SER A 82 25.27 -19.23 5.12
CA SER A 82 25.64 -19.82 3.83
C SER A 82 24.49 -20.57 3.17
N ASP A 83 23.62 -21.22 3.96
CA ASP A 83 22.41 -21.88 3.50
C ASP A 83 21.21 -20.93 3.35
N ARG A 84 21.39 -19.64 3.66
CA ARG A 84 20.39 -18.58 3.62
C ARG A 84 19.15 -18.83 4.49
N LYS A 85 19.27 -19.68 5.49
CA LYS A 85 18.20 -19.98 6.46
C LYS A 85 18.31 -19.20 7.76
N ALA A 86 19.33 -18.37 7.94
CA ALA A 86 19.42 -17.49 9.09
C ALA A 86 19.90 -16.10 8.67
N ILE A 87 19.38 -15.08 9.35
CA ILE A 87 19.82 -13.70 9.22
C ILE A 87 20.25 -13.21 10.60
N LEU A 88 21.52 -12.88 10.75
CA LEU A 88 22.09 -12.34 11.98
C LEU A 88 22.21 -10.84 11.88
N PHE A 89 21.59 -10.10 12.80
CA PHE A 89 21.62 -8.64 12.88
C PHE A 89 22.45 -8.18 14.07
N LYS A 90 23.24 -7.13 13.86
CA LYS A 90 23.88 -6.37 14.93
C LYS A 90 23.17 -5.01 15.06
N LEU A 91 22.66 -4.71 16.25
CA LEU A 91 21.98 -3.46 16.53
C LEU A 91 22.97 -2.33 16.78
N LYS A 92 22.63 -1.11 16.37
CA LYS A 92 23.41 0.10 16.68
C LYS A 92 23.60 0.23 18.20
N PRO A 93 24.82 0.38 18.70
CA PRO A 93 25.11 0.39 20.14
C PRO A 93 24.44 1.56 20.87
N ASN A 94 24.30 2.71 20.21
CA ASN A 94 23.76 3.96 20.72
C ASN A 94 22.25 4.19 20.44
N ALA A 95 21.56 3.19 19.87
CA ALA A 95 20.12 3.28 19.63
C ALA A 95 19.35 3.28 20.97
N THR A 96 18.47 4.27 21.13
CA THR A 96 17.63 4.42 22.32
C THR A 96 16.18 4.70 21.94
N PHE A 97 15.25 4.26 22.79
CA PHE A 97 13.88 4.74 22.75
C PHE A 97 13.76 6.18 23.23
N TRP A 98 12.58 6.78 23.07
CA TRP A 98 12.35 8.18 23.46
C TRP A 98 12.52 8.47 24.95
N ASP A 99 12.34 7.47 25.81
CA ASP A 99 12.56 7.54 27.24
C ASP A 99 14.06 7.45 27.64
N GLY A 100 14.93 7.23 26.65
CA GLY A 100 16.37 7.08 26.82
C GLY A 100 16.82 5.67 27.14
N THR A 101 15.91 4.70 27.24
CA THR A 101 16.29 3.29 27.43
C THR A 101 16.92 2.72 26.15
N PRO A 102 17.96 1.87 26.24
CA PRO A 102 18.59 1.27 25.07
C PRO A 102 17.63 0.35 24.32
N VAL A 103 17.70 0.38 22.99
CA VAL A 103 17.05 -0.64 22.13
C VAL A 103 17.85 -1.93 22.22
N THR A 104 17.17 -3.05 22.49
CA THR A 104 17.78 -4.38 22.65
C THR A 104 17.19 -5.42 21.71
N ALA A 105 17.88 -6.57 21.57
CA ALA A 105 17.37 -7.72 20.84
C ALA A 105 16.09 -8.32 21.48
N ASP A 106 15.88 -8.14 22.78
CA ASP A 106 14.64 -8.53 23.47
C ASP A 106 13.44 -7.69 22.99
N ASP A 107 13.65 -6.39 22.71
CA ASP A 107 12.61 -5.52 22.15
C ASP A 107 12.25 -5.93 20.73
N VAL A 108 13.23 -6.31 19.93
CA VAL A 108 13.01 -6.86 18.57
C VAL A 108 12.17 -8.13 18.63
N LYS A 109 12.61 -9.10 19.45
CA LYS A 109 11.86 -10.34 19.63
C LYS A 109 10.43 -10.09 20.08
N TRP A 110 10.25 -9.31 21.13
CA TRP A 110 8.94 -9.01 21.68
C TRP A 110 8.02 -8.36 20.63
N SER A 111 8.54 -7.43 19.83
CA SER A 111 7.78 -6.73 18.80
C SER A 111 7.30 -7.69 17.69
N PHE A 112 8.15 -8.62 17.28
CA PHE A 112 7.81 -9.61 16.26
C PHE A 112 6.87 -10.70 16.79
N ASP A 113 7.10 -11.17 18.03
CA ASP A 113 6.17 -12.06 18.72
C ASP A 113 4.78 -11.43 18.84
N ARG A 114 4.72 -10.14 19.18
CA ARG A 114 3.47 -9.38 19.26
C ARG A 114 2.75 -9.29 17.91
N ALA A 115 3.47 -9.03 16.82
CA ALA A 115 2.87 -8.96 15.48
C ALA A 115 2.22 -10.28 15.07
N LEU A 116 2.83 -11.43 15.46
CA LEU A 116 2.25 -12.75 15.23
C LEU A 116 1.07 -13.05 16.16
N ALA A 117 1.17 -12.66 17.43
CA ALA A 117 0.18 -12.98 18.47
C ALA A 117 -1.14 -12.22 18.29
N LEU A 118 -1.09 -10.93 17.95
CA LEU A 118 -2.29 -10.11 17.70
C LEU A 118 -3.04 -10.53 16.43
N GLY A 119 -2.38 -11.25 15.53
CA GLY A 119 -3.04 -11.81 14.35
C GLY A 119 -3.34 -10.77 13.28
N GLY A 120 -4.41 -11.01 12.49
CA GLY A 120 -4.85 -10.11 11.44
C GLY A 120 -3.80 -9.82 10.36
N PHE A 121 -3.83 -8.60 9.81
CA PHE A 121 -2.93 -8.18 8.75
C PHE A 121 -1.43 -8.27 9.14
N PRO A 122 -0.99 -7.85 10.34
CA PRO A 122 0.42 -7.96 10.72
C PRO A 122 0.95 -9.39 10.66
N LYS A 123 0.22 -10.36 11.19
CA LYS A 123 0.61 -11.79 11.15
C LYS A 123 0.75 -12.30 9.71
N VAL A 124 -0.21 -11.98 8.85
CA VAL A 124 -0.18 -12.43 7.45
C VAL A 124 0.98 -11.78 6.69
N GLN A 125 1.25 -10.49 6.95
CA GLN A 125 2.37 -9.79 6.33
C GLN A 125 3.72 -10.34 6.81
N MET A 126 3.87 -10.61 8.11
CA MET A 126 5.06 -11.28 8.64
C MET A 126 5.27 -12.64 7.99
N GLY A 127 4.18 -13.41 7.82
CA GLY A 127 4.20 -14.71 7.12
C GLY A 127 4.66 -14.64 5.67
N ALA A 128 4.34 -13.56 4.94
CA ALA A 128 4.83 -13.36 3.57
C ALA A 128 6.37 -13.26 3.50
N GLY A 129 7.01 -12.76 4.55
CA GLY A 129 8.48 -12.78 4.71
C GLY A 129 9.05 -14.12 5.16
N GLY A 130 8.19 -15.09 5.51
CA GLY A 130 8.59 -16.39 6.07
C GLY A 130 8.63 -16.42 7.60
N PHE A 131 8.11 -15.38 8.28
CA PHE A 131 8.10 -15.24 9.74
C PHE A 131 6.74 -15.71 10.28
N VAL A 132 6.63 -16.96 10.68
CA VAL A 132 5.34 -17.61 10.97
C VAL A 132 5.19 -18.05 12.42
N GLU A 133 6.30 -18.15 13.18
CA GLU A 133 6.29 -18.63 14.55
C GLU A 133 7.37 -17.95 15.44
N PRO A 134 7.09 -17.73 16.73
CA PRO A 134 7.99 -17.06 17.67
C PRO A 134 9.37 -17.72 17.83
N SER A 135 9.47 -19.02 17.64
CA SER A 135 10.73 -19.79 17.73
C SER A 135 11.79 -19.35 16.71
N GLN A 136 11.36 -18.70 15.62
CA GLN A 136 12.28 -18.16 14.60
C GLN A 136 13.05 -16.92 15.09
N PHE A 137 12.59 -16.26 16.14
CA PHE A 137 13.16 -15.01 16.66
C PHE A 137 14.06 -15.27 17.85
N VAL A 138 15.37 -15.20 17.66
CA VAL A 138 16.38 -15.60 18.63
C VAL A 138 17.17 -14.41 19.13
N VAL A 139 17.13 -14.16 20.43
CA VAL A 139 18.04 -13.24 21.13
C VAL A 139 19.36 -13.94 21.37
N VAL A 140 20.43 -13.49 20.72
CA VAL A 140 21.80 -14.06 20.91
C VAL A 140 22.47 -13.37 22.09
N ASP A 141 22.41 -12.04 22.09
CA ASP A 141 22.79 -11.17 23.20
C ASP A 141 21.99 -9.85 23.11
N SER A 142 22.24 -8.90 23.98
CA SER A 142 21.45 -7.65 24.05
C SER A 142 21.50 -6.80 22.77
N LYS A 143 22.51 -6.98 21.91
CA LYS A 143 22.72 -6.22 20.65
C LYS A 143 22.79 -7.12 19.41
N THR A 144 22.67 -8.43 19.59
CA THR A 144 22.72 -9.40 18.48
C THR A 144 21.42 -10.18 18.43
N PHE A 145 20.71 -10.07 17.30
CA PHE A 145 19.44 -10.71 17.04
C PHE A 145 19.54 -11.62 15.82
N ARG A 146 18.94 -12.83 15.88
CA ARG A 146 18.93 -13.76 14.76
C ARG A 146 17.50 -14.15 14.39
N ILE A 147 17.24 -14.24 13.10
CA ILE A 147 16.02 -14.81 12.56
C ILE A 147 16.35 -16.11 11.87
N ASP A 148 15.71 -17.19 12.28
CA ASP A 148 15.82 -18.51 11.66
C ASP A 148 14.65 -18.74 10.70
N LEU A 149 14.92 -19.06 9.43
CA LEU A 149 13.94 -19.28 8.39
C LEU A 149 13.76 -20.78 8.14
N LYS A 150 12.52 -21.24 7.94
CA LYS A 150 12.24 -22.64 7.56
C LYS A 150 12.83 -22.99 6.19
N GLN A 151 12.89 -22.01 5.30
CA GLN A 151 13.50 -22.08 3.97
C GLN A 151 14.07 -20.71 3.58
N PRO A 152 15.05 -20.66 2.67
CA PRO A 152 15.50 -19.38 2.11
C PRO A 152 14.33 -18.57 1.55
N SER A 153 14.34 -17.26 1.74
CA SER A 153 13.28 -16.39 1.22
C SER A 153 13.83 -15.07 0.71
N LYS A 154 13.59 -14.77 -0.57
CA LYS A 154 13.90 -13.45 -1.16
C LYS A 154 13.12 -12.32 -0.51
N LEU A 155 11.98 -12.63 0.13
CA LEU A 155 11.12 -11.63 0.76
C LEU A 155 11.48 -11.36 2.23
N ALA A 156 12.32 -12.20 2.87
CA ALA A 156 12.60 -12.08 4.29
C ALA A 156 13.19 -10.71 4.65
N LEU A 157 14.28 -10.31 4.03
CA LEU A 157 14.94 -9.04 4.35
C LEU A 157 14.10 -7.82 3.96
N PRO A 158 13.54 -7.70 2.74
CA PRO A 158 12.63 -6.59 2.40
C PRO A 158 11.41 -6.50 3.31
N ASN A 159 10.88 -7.63 3.81
CA ASN A 159 9.75 -7.64 4.72
C ASN A 159 10.07 -7.01 6.09
N LEU A 160 11.33 -6.87 6.45
CA LEU A 160 11.75 -6.17 7.67
C LEU A 160 11.84 -4.63 7.48
N GLY A 161 11.74 -4.14 6.25
CA GLY A 161 11.64 -2.71 5.92
C GLY A 161 10.20 -2.17 5.89
N VAL A 162 9.17 -3.06 5.93
CA VAL A 162 7.77 -2.62 5.85
C VAL A 162 7.20 -2.17 7.21
N PRO A 163 6.10 -1.41 7.24
CA PRO A 163 5.57 -0.81 8.47
C PRO A 163 5.26 -1.77 9.62
N VAL A 164 4.93 -3.04 9.36
CA VAL A 164 4.65 -4.01 10.44
C VAL A 164 5.89 -4.50 11.18
N ALA A 165 7.08 -4.28 10.64
CA ALA A 165 8.33 -4.72 11.27
C ALA A 165 8.91 -3.70 12.28
N VAL A 166 8.07 -2.81 12.81
CA VAL A 166 8.46 -1.81 13.81
C VAL A 166 8.95 -2.43 15.11
N ILE A 167 9.91 -1.77 15.75
CA ILE A 167 10.44 -2.13 17.06
C ILE A 167 9.84 -1.23 18.13
N ILE A 168 9.21 -1.84 19.12
CA ILE A 168 8.46 -1.19 20.19
C ILE A 168 9.25 -1.34 21.51
N ASN A 169 9.25 -0.33 22.35
CA ASN A 169 9.79 -0.42 23.69
C ASN A 169 8.99 -1.45 24.52
N SER A 170 9.53 -2.66 24.58
CA SER A 170 8.88 -3.78 25.25
C SER A 170 8.69 -3.59 26.75
N LYS A 171 9.59 -2.81 27.39
CA LYS A 171 9.51 -2.49 28.81
C LYS A 171 8.31 -1.59 29.11
N VAL A 172 8.13 -0.53 28.31
CA VAL A 172 6.96 0.37 28.44
C VAL A 172 5.66 -0.39 28.14
N ALA A 173 5.65 -1.20 27.08
CA ALA A 173 4.47 -1.98 26.74
C ALA A 173 4.09 -2.97 27.85
N LYS A 174 5.04 -3.76 28.35
CA LYS A 174 4.83 -4.73 29.45
C LYS A 174 4.35 -4.07 30.75
N ALA A 175 4.83 -2.86 31.06
CA ALA A 175 4.38 -2.10 32.23
C ALA A 175 2.91 -1.63 32.12
N ASN A 176 2.34 -1.57 30.91
CA ASN A 176 0.97 -1.17 30.64
C ASN A 176 0.09 -2.33 30.11
N ALA A 177 0.61 -3.54 30.13
CA ALA A 177 -0.15 -4.76 29.80
C ALA A 177 -1.08 -5.14 30.95
N THR A 178 -2.17 -5.83 30.61
CA THR A 178 -3.13 -6.40 31.56
C THR A 178 -3.39 -7.85 31.24
N GLU A 179 -4.05 -8.61 32.14
CA GLU A 179 -4.44 -10.01 31.85
C GLU A 179 -5.32 -10.13 30.60
N LYS A 180 -6.17 -9.12 30.34
CA LYS A 180 -7.07 -9.08 29.15
C LYS A 180 -6.37 -8.53 27.91
N ASP A 181 -5.28 -7.79 28.08
CA ASP A 181 -4.48 -7.21 27.00
C ASP A 181 -2.98 -7.42 27.29
N PRO A 182 -2.49 -8.67 27.17
CA PRO A 182 -1.09 -9.01 27.48
C PRO A 182 -0.07 -8.36 26.53
N TRP A 183 -0.53 -7.81 25.43
CA TRP A 183 0.30 -7.16 24.42
C TRP A 183 0.14 -5.62 24.43
N ALA A 184 -0.54 -5.06 25.42
CA ALA A 184 -0.77 -3.63 25.60
C ALA A 184 -1.33 -2.93 24.33
N ALA A 185 -2.24 -3.59 23.60
CA ALA A 185 -2.80 -3.05 22.36
C ALA A 185 -3.66 -1.80 22.60
N GLU A 186 -4.40 -1.75 23.71
CA GLU A 186 -5.21 -0.58 24.07
C GLU A 186 -4.36 0.62 24.52
N TYR A 187 -3.23 0.36 25.21
CA TYR A 187 -2.30 1.42 25.58
C TYR A 187 -1.58 1.99 24.35
N LEU A 188 -0.96 1.10 23.54
CA LEU A 188 -0.17 1.49 22.38
C LEU A 188 -1.01 2.10 21.26
N HIS A 189 -2.31 1.81 21.21
CA HIS A 189 -3.26 2.45 20.31
C HIS A 189 -3.23 4.00 20.42
N ARG A 190 -2.98 4.53 21.61
CA ARG A 190 -2.98 5.99 21.88
C ARG A 190 -1.61 6.53 22.27
N THR A 191 -0.76 5.71 22.83
CA THR A 191 0.54 6.10 23.40
C THR A 191 1.66 5.28 22.80
N PRO A 192 2.20 5.70 21.66
CA PRO A 192 3.25 4.93 21.00
C PRO A 192 4.54 4.95 21.83
N ALA A 193 5.26 3.82 21.82
CA ALA A 193 6.51 3.63 22.54
C ALA A 193 7.63 3.32 21.53
N GLY A 194 8.03 4.34 20.75
CA GLY A 194 8.97 4.22 19.64
C GLY A 194 10.37 4.74 19.92
N SER A 195 11.23 4.53 18.93
CA SER A 195 12.61 5.06 18.82
C SER A 195 12.79 6.04 17.68
N GLY A 196 11.76 6.21 16.83
CA GLY A 196 11.83 6.88 15.54
C GLY A 196 12.25 8.35 15.59
N ALA A 197 12.37 8.92 14.38
CA ALA A 197 12.84 10.29 14.17
C ALA A 197 11.92 11.36 14.76
N PHE A 198 10.65 11.00 14.99
CA PHE A 198 9.67 11.89 15.60
C PHE A 198 8.95 11.21 16.76
N LYS A 199 8.55 12.02 17.75
CA LYS A 199 7.69 11.66 18.89
C LYS A 199 6.30 12.22 18.64
N VAL A 200 5.26 11.50 19.06
CA VAL A 200 3.91 12.06 19.08
C VAL A 200 3.81 13.06 20.24
N GLU A 201 3.51 14.29 19.92
CA GLU A 201 3.21 15.34 20.90
C GLU A 201 1.73 15.33 21.25
N ARG A 202 0.86 15.19 20.24
CA ARG A 202 -0.59 15.23 20.41
C ARG A 202 -1.29 14.50 19.28
N TRP A 203 -2.36 13.78 19.60
CA TRP A 203 -3.28 13.20 18.64
C TRP A 203 -4.72 13.57 19.00
N ASP A 204 -5.32 14.42 18.20
CA ASP A 204 -6.73 14.78 18.24
C ASP A 204 -7.42 13.96 17.14
N ALA A 205 -7.99 12.81 17.49
CA ALA A 205 -8.57 11.88 16.54
C ALA A 205 -9.65 12.55 15.68
N GLY A 206 -9.59 12.36 14.37
CA GLY A 206 -10.49 13.01 13.41
C GLY A 206 -10.13 14.47 13.09
N GLN A 207 -9.02 15.00 13.61
CA GLN A 207 -8.61 16.38 13.39
C GLN A 207 -7.14 16.49 12.97
N GLN A 208 -6.22 16.05 13.82
CA GLN A 208 -4.79 16.17 13.57
C GLN A 208 -3.92 15.25 14.42
N LEU A 209 -2.75 14.98 13.89
CA LEU A 209 -1.65 14.33 14.59
C LEU A 209 -0.41 15.22 14.54
N VAL A 210 0.20 15.49 15.68
CA VAL A 210 1.35 16.38 15.80
C VAL A 210 2.57 15.59 16.24
N TYR A 211 3.64 15.72 15.48
CA TYR A 211 4.95 15.17 15.81
C TYR A 211 5.93 16.28 16.19
N VAL A 212 6.86 15.95 17.08
CA VAL A 212 8.08 16.73 17.38
C VAL A 212 9.31 15.88 17.12
N ARG A 213 10.37 16.49 16.59
CA ARG A 213 11.59 15.78 16.23
C ARG A 213 12.26 15.18 17.48
N ASN A 214 12.79 13.98 17.31
CA ASN A 214 13.64 13.32 18.28
C ASN A 214 15.11 13.65 18.00
N ASP A 215 15.66 14.65 18.67
CA ASP A 215 17.03 15.11 18.44
C ASP A 215 18.12 14.07 18.81
N LYS A 216 17.72 12.97 19.49
CA LYS A 216 18.60 11.85 19.83
C LYS A 216 18.47 10.67 18.85
N TRP A 217 17.68 10.83 17.79
CA TRP A 217 17.49 9.77 16.81
C TRP A 217 18.79 9.43 16.06
N VAL A 218 19.06 8.13 15.89
CA VAL A 218 20.27 7.59 15.27
C VAL A 218 20.00 6.69 14.05
N GLY A 219 18.71 6.55 13.65
CA GLY A 219 18.33 5.72 12.51
C GLY A 219 18.83 6.23 11.16
N GLY A 220 19.09 7.55 11.08
CA GLY A 220 19.59 8.24 9.88
C GLY A 220 19.99 9.68 10.15
N PRO A 221 20.13 10.53 9.13
CA PRO A 221 20.33 11.97 9.28
C PRO A 221 19.12 12.61 10.00
N LEU A 222 19.38 13.54 10.92
CA LEU A 222 18.29 14.24 11.61
C LEU A 222 17.41 14.99 10.60
N PRO A 223 16.06 14.89 10.73
CA PRO A 223 15.13 15.63 9.89
C PRO A 223 15.37 17.14 9.91
N GLY A 224 15.22 17.79 8.75
CA GLY A 224 15.30 19.26 8.66
C GLY A 224 14.13 19.96 9.35
N VAL A 225 12.97 19.30 9.43
CA VAL A 225 11.78 19.82 10.13
C VAL A 225 11.82 19.47 11.62
N GLN A 226 11.43 20.41 12.47
CA GLN A 226 11.38 20.21 13.93
C GLN A 226 10.01 19.76 14.41
N ARG A 227 8.97 20.10 13.67
CA ARG A 227 7.57 19.82 14.00
C ARG A 227 6.81 19.44 12.74
N VAL A 228 5.91 18.47 12.84
CA VAL A 228 5.04 18.04 11.75
C VAL A 228 3.61 18.03 12.23
N ILE A 229 2.72 18.69 11.49
CA ILE A 229 1.28 18.71 11.77
C ILE A 229 0.59 18.00 10.61
N ILE A 230 0.06 16.81 10.86
CA ILE A 230 -0.78 16.09 9.93
C ILE A 230 -2.22 16.48 10.21
N ARG A 231 -2.87 17.21 9.30
CA ARG A 231 -4.27 17.61 9.41
C ARG A 231 -5.17 16.70 8.59
N GLU A 232 -6.23 16.24 9.22
CA GLU A 232 -7.29 15.46 8.57
C GLU A 232 -8.33 16.41 7.97
N VAL A 233 -8.33 16.56 6.65
CA VAL A 233 -9.23 17.46 5.90
C VAL A 233 -9.90 16.64 4.80
N PRO A 234 -11.08 16.04 5.05
CA PRO A 234 -11.74 15.16 4.09
C PRO A 234 -12.08 15.83 2.76
N ALA A 235 -12.53 17.08 2.80
CA ALA A 235 -12.95 17.81 1.61
C ALA A 235 -11.76 18.18 0.72
N THR A 236 -11.67 17.58 -0.47
CA THR A 236 -10.60 17.78 -1.44
C THR A 236 -10.44 19.23 -1.88
N ALA A 237 -11.55 19.92 -2.16
CA ALA A 237 -11.52 21.34 -2.54
C ALA A 237 -10.90 22.22 -1.45
N THR A 238 -11.14 21.89 -0.17
CA THR A 238 -10.52 22.59 0.96
C THR A 238 -9.01 22.33 1.01
N ARG A 239 -8.56 21.08 0.85
CA ARG A 239 -7.13 20.75 0.81
C ARG A 239 -6.42 21.48 -0.32
N ARG A 240 -7.03 21.49 -1.52
CA ARG A 240 -6.53 22.22 -2.68
C ARG A 240 -6.36 23.71 -2.37
N ALA A 241 -7.42 24.36 -1.89
CA ALA A 241 -7.38 25.79 -1.56
C ALA A 241 -6.33 26.12 -0.49
N MET A 242 -6.15 25.29 0.53
CA MET A 242 -5.15 25.50 1.59
C MET A 242 -3.72 25.45 1.05
N VAL A 243 -3.40 24.51 0.15
CA VAL A 243 -2.05 24.43 -0.45
C VAL A 243 -1.82 25.60 -1.40
N GLU A 244 -2.82 25.97 -2.23
CA GLU A 244 -2.69 27.10 -3.16
C GLU A 244 -2.49 28.45 -2.44
N ARG A 245 -3.07 28.63 -1.24
CA ARG A 245 -2.87 29.84 -0.40
C ARG A 245 -1.60 29.81 0.44
N GLY A 246 -0.93 28.65 0.57
CA GLY A 246 0.20 28.48 1.44
C GLY A 246 -0.14 28.22 2.92
N ASP A 247 -1.40 27.87 3.23
CA ASP A 247 -1.84 27.48 4.59
C ASP A 247 -1.33 26.08 4.98
N ALA A 248 -0.85 25.32 4.00
CA ALA A 248 -0.23 24.01 4.18
C ALA A 248 0.92 23.82 3.16
N HIS A 249 1.88 22.98 3.52
CA HIS A 249 3.05 22.71 2.69
C HIS A 249 2.81 21.55 1.70
N LEU A 250 1.98 20.57 2.09
CA LEU A 250 1.71 19.37 1.29
C LEU A 250 0.23 18.98 1.42
N SER A 251 -0.46 18.78 0.31
CA SER A 251 -1.69 17.98 0.23
C SER A 251 -1.35 16.64 -0.37
N PHE A 252 -1.39 15.63 0.48
CA PHE A 252 -1.02 14.27 0.13
C PHE A 252 -2.22 13.51 -0.44
N GLN A 253 -1.98 12.74 -1.50
CA GLN A 253 -3.01 11.95 -2.18
C GLN A 253 -4.19 12.82 -2.65
N ILE A 254 -3.96 13.64 -3.69
CA ILE A 254 -5.01 14.43 -4.35
C ILE A 254 -5.62 13.65 -5.53
N PRO A 255 -6.88 13.91 -5.91
CA PRO A 255 -7.49 13.34 -7.10
C PRO A 255 -6.72 13.67 -8.38
N ASN A 256 -6.73 12.75 -9.35
CA ASN A 256 -6.05 12.92 -10.63
C ASN A 256 -6.51 14.17 -11.38
N LYS A 257 -7.81 14.51 -11.31
CA LYS A 257 -8.37 15.75 -11.88
C LYS A 257 -7.69 16.99 -11.30
N ASP A 258 -7.64 17.07 -9.97
CA ASP A 258 -7.01 18.21 -9.29
C ASP A 258 -5.52 18.29 -9.59
N ALA A 259 -4.84 17.15 -9.66
CA ALA A 259 -3.43 17.09 -10.03
C ALA A 259 -3.18 17.65 -11.44
N GLN A 260 -4.04 17.31 -12.41
CA GLN A 260 -3.96 17.84 -13.77
C GLN A 260 -4.15 19.36 -13.80
N GLU A 261 -5.19 19.87 -13.14
CA GLU A 261 -5.50 21.29 -13.10
C GLU A 261 -4.43 22.12 -12.38
N LEU A 262 -3.96 21.64 -11.22
CA LEU A 262 -2.91 22.31 -10.44
C LEU A 262 -1.57 22.33 -11.18
N ALA A 263 -1.22 21.23 -11.86
CA ALA A 263 -0.01 21.17 -12.69
C ALA A 263 -0.07 22.18 -13.85
N ALA A 264 -1.24 22.34 -14.48
CA ALA A 264 -1.45 23.34 -15.52
C ALA A 264 -1.38 24.79 -15.00
N ALA A 265 -1.91 25.04 -13.80
CA ALA A 265 -1.91 26.36 -13.17
C ALA A 265 -0.52 26.80 -12.66
N LYS A 266 0.40 25.88 -12.39
CA LYS A 266 1.80 26.11 -11.94
C LYS A 266 1.96 26.93 -10.65
N LYS A 267 0.91 27.07 -9.85
CA LYS A 267 0.95 27.80 -8.57
C LYS A 267 1.63 26.99 -7.47
N VAL A 268 1.53 25.68 -7.55
CA VAL A 268 2.11 24.70 -6.64
C VAL A 268 2.91 23.65 -7.41
N LYS A 269 3.81 22.93 -6.74
CA LYS A 269 4.44 21.74 -7.32
C LYS A 269 3.43 20.60 -7.29
N VAL A 270 3.36 19.81 -8.36
CA VAL A 270 2.56 18.58 -8.41
C VAL A 270 3.49 17.44 -8.82
N THR A 271 3.49 16.38 -8.02
CA THR A 271 4.28 15.17 -8.29
C THR A 271 3.36 13.97 -8.32
N GLY A 272 3.49 13.14 -9.36
CA GLY A 272 2.83 11.85 -9.49
C GLY A 272 3.84 10.72 -9.37
N SER A 273 3.95 10.11 -8.19
CA SER A 273 4.88 9.00 -7.96
C SER A 273 4.22 7.67 -8.31
N PRO A 274 4.80 6.84 -9.20
CA PRO A 274 4.28 5.50 -9.49
C PRO A 274 4.20 4.66 -8.22
N ILE A 275 3.06 4.02 -8.00
CA ILE A 275 2.91 3.07 -6.90
C ILE A 275 3.27 1.70 -7.44
N ASP A 276 4.48 1.27 -7.19
CA ASP A 276 4.97 -0.04 -7.61
C ASP A 276 4.07 -1.15 -7.05
N ASN A 277 3.90 -2.21 -7.84
CA ASN A 277 3.08 -3.38 -7.49
C ASN A 277 1.62 -3.05 -7.12
N CYS A 278 1.07 -1.96 -7.64
CA CYS A 278 -0.33 -1.56 -7.46
C CYS A 278 -1.03 -1.45 -8.81
N LEU A 279 -2.24 -1.98 -8.89
CA LEU A 279 -3.09 -1.90 -10.07
C LEU A 279 -4.50 -1.47 -9.69
N TYR A 280 -5.10 -0.62 -10.51
CA TYR A 280 -6.55 -0.48 -10.58
C TYR A 280 -7.10 -1.55 -11.52
N VAL A 281 -8.08 -2.28 -11.05
CA VAL A 281 -8.60 -3.48 -11.71
C VAL A 281 -10.12 -3.55 -11.68
N ALA A 282 -10.68 -4.24 -12.66
CA ALA A 282 -12.05 -4.73 -12.60
C ALA A 282 -12.01 -6.23 -12.26
N CYS A 283 -12.65 -6.65 -11.16
CA CYS A 283 -12.63 -8.02 -10.66
C CYS A 283 -13.93 -8.74 -11.02
N LEU A 284 -13.82 -9.95 -11.55
CA LEU A 284 -14.93 -10.82 -11.95
C LEU A 284 -15.04 -11.98 -10.97
N ASN A 285 -16.13 -12.05 -10.21
CA ASN A 285 -16.31 -13.03 -9.15
C ASN A 285 -16.77 -14.38 -9.71
N TYR A 286 -16.01 -15.43 -9.47
CA TYR A 286 -16.28 -16.79 -9.94
C TYR A 286 -17.49 -17.45 -9.27
N ASN A 287 -18.00 -16.89 -8.18
CA ASN A 287 -19.26 -17.34 -7.58
C ASN A 287 -20.50 -16.84 -8.33
N PHE A 288 -20.34 -15.85 -9.23
CA PHE A 288 -21.41 -15.40 -10.09
C PHE A 288 -21.47 -16.26 -11.35
N GLU A 289 -22.62 -16.85 -11.62
CA GLU A 289 -22.78 -17.92 -12.63
C GLU A 289 -22.24 -17.57 -14.02
N PRO A 290 -22.50 -16.38 -14.62
CA PRO A 290 -21.93 -15.99 -15.91
C PRO A 290 -20.38 -15.95 -15.90
N PHE A 291 -19.79 -15.57 -14.80
CA PHE A 291 -18.32 -15.45 -14.69
C PHE A 291 -17.59 -16.77 -14.42
N LYS A 292 -18.28 -17.88 -14.29
CA LYS A 292 -17.68 -19.21 -14.33
C LYS A 292 -17.17 -19.57 -15.73
N ASP A 293 -17.80 -19.04 -16.78
CA ASP A 293 -17.40 -19.24 -18.15
C ASP A 293 -16.23 -18.32 -18.53
N GLN A 294 -15.10 -18.93 -18.93
CA GLN A 294 -13.89 -18.21 -19.32
C GLN A 294 -14.13 -17.28 -20.52
N LYS A 295 -14.94 -17.71 -21.50
CA LYS A 295 -15.22 -16.88 -22.68
C LYS A 295 -16.04 -15.64 -22.33
N VAL A 296 -16.93 -15.74 -21.34
CA VAL A 296 -17.66 -14.58 -20.80
C VAL A 296 -16.68 -13.58 -20.16
N ARG A 297 -15.73 -14.05 -19.33
CA ARG A 297 -14.74 -13.18 -18.71
C ARG A 297 -13.84 -12.52 -19.76
N GLN A 298 -13.40 -13.27 -20.78
CA GLN A 298 -12.63 -12.74 -21.89
C GLN A 298 -13.43 -11.75 -22.74
N ALA A 299 -14.73 -12.01 -22.96
CA ALA A 299 -15.62 -11.06 -23.64
C ALA A 299 -15.74 -9.74 -22.86
N VAL A 300 -15.89 -9.81 -21.54
CA VAL A 300 -15.88 -8.61 -20.68
C VAL A 300 -14.54 -7.87 -20.82
N ALA A 301 -13.39 -8.56 -20.79
CA ALA A 301 -12.08 -7.94 -20.92
C ALA A 301 -11.90 -7.20 -22.27
N TYR A 302 -12.39 -7.78 -23.40
CA TYR A 302 -12.38 -7.09 -24.69
C TYR A 302 -13.42 -5.96 -24.80
N ALA A 303 -14.42 -5.93 -23.92
CA ALA A 303 -15.43 -4.86 -23.93
C ALA A 303 -15.09 -3.69 -23.01
N ILE A 304 -14.05 -3.78 -22.17
CA ILE A 304 -13.61 -2.65 -21.35
C ILE A 304 -13.13 -1.49 -22.24
N PRO A 305 -13.62 -0.26 -22.06
CA PRO A 305 -13.23 0.90 -22.85
C PRO A 305 -11.96 1.56 -22.28
N TYR A 306 -10.81 0.87 -22.34
CA TYR A 306 -9.57 1.21 -21.64
C TYR A 306 -9.09 2.65 -21.88
N ASP A 307 -9.01 3.09 -23.15
CA ASP A 307 -8.54 4.44 -23.49
C ASP A 307 -9.45 5.53 -22.92
N GLN A 308 -10.76 5.29 -22.90
CA GLN A 308 -11.73 6.25 -22.37
C GLN A 308 -11.61 6.31 -20.84
N ILE A 309 -11.51 5.16 -20.17
CA ILE A 309 -11.30 5.10 -18.71
C ILE A 309 -10.02 5.83 -18.34
N PHE A 310 -8.91 5.57 -19.04
CA PHE A 310 -7.63 6.21 -18.73
C PHE A 310 -7.68 7.74 -18.93
N LYS A 311 -8.42 8.22 -19.93
CA LYS A 311 -8.59 9.67 -20.16
C LYS A 311 -9.53 10.32 -19.15
N GLN A 312 -10.65 9.67 -18.78
CA GLN A 312 -11.74 10.31 -18.05
C GLN A 312 -11.73 9.98 -16.55
N ALA A 313 -11.26 8.80 -16.14
CA ALA A 313 -11.15 8.42 -14.74
C ALA A 313 -9.72 8.63 -14.20
N ALA A 314 -8.70 8.29 -14.97
CA ALA A 314 -7.30 8.51 -14.58
C ALA A 314 -6.74 9.87 -15.03
N TYR A 315 -7.45 10.63 -15.87
CA TYR A 315 -6.99 11.93 -16.45
C TYR A 315 -5.62 11.83 -17.10
N GLY A 316 -5.30 10.67 -17.71
CA GLY A 316 -4.01 10.36 -18.31
C GLY A 316 -2.87 10.19 -17.31
N ARG A 317 -3.16 10.13 -16.00
CA ARG A 317 -2.14 9.96 -14.94
C ARG A 317 -2.02 8.50 -14.55
N GLY A 318 -0.78 8.03 -14.44
CA GLY A 318 -0.47 6.62 -14.24
C GLY A 318 0.11 5.95 -15.48
N VAL A 319 0.16 4.63 -15.46
CA VAL A 319 0.72 3.82 -16.56
C VAL A 319 -0.37 2.93 -17.15
N PRO A 320 -0.66 3.04 -18.46
CA PRO A 320 -1.64 2.16 -19.12
C PRO A 320 -1.16 0.70 -19.13
N MET A 321 -2.07 -0.24 -18.84
CA MET A 321 -1.73 -1.66 -18.66
C MET A 321 -2.34 -2.58 -19.71
N TRP A 322 -3.01 -2.08 -20.75
CA TRP A 322 -3.75 -2.84 -21.74
C TRP A 322 -3.12 -2.78 -23.14
N GLY A 323 -3.53 -3.70 -24.03
CA GLY A 323 -3.21 -3.69 -25.46
C GLY A 323 -1.71 -3.66 -25.76
N GLY A 324 -0.88 -4.16 -24.85
CA GLY A 324 0.56 -4.08 -24.99
C GLY A 324 1.14 -2.65 -24.87
N LYS A 325 0.37 -1.65 -24.44
CA LYS A 325 0.80 -0.23 -24.30
C LYS A 325 1.68 0.02 -23.07
N SER A 326 1.63 -0.85 -22.08
CA SER A 326 2.46 -0.73 -20.89
C SER A 326 3.96 -0.74 -21.20
N PRO A 327 4.81 -0.03 -20.45
CA PRO A 327 6.26 -0.07 -20.59
C PRO A 327 6.82 -1.48 -20.26
N LYS A 328 8.10 -1.70 -20.48
CA LYS A 328 8.80 -2.94 -20.17
C LYS A 328 9.87 -2.75 -19.11
N PRO A 329 9.76 -3.44 -17.96
CA PRO A 329 8.59 -4.17 -17.48
C PRO A 329 7.42 -3.24 -17.24
N ALA A 330 6.19 -3.74 -17.33
CA ALA A 330 4.99 -2.93 -17.08
C ALA A 330 4.94 -2.40 -15.66
N THR A 331 5.15 -3.27 -14.69
CA THR A 331 5.49 -2.99 -13.29
C THR A 331 6.48 -4.06 -12.83
N ALA A 332 7.07 -3.91 -11.65
CA ALA A 332 7.89 -4.97 -11.08
C ALA A 332 7.10 -6.28 -10.85
N ALA A 333 5.78 -6.17 -10.60
CA ALA A 333 4.90 -7.32 -10.43
C ALA A 333 4.42 -7.91 -11.76
N TRP A 334 4.42 -7.12 -12.84
CA TRP A 334 3.84 -7.52 -14.13
C TRP A 334 4.85 -7.33 -15.26
N PRO A 335 5.83 -8.23 -15.42
CA PRO A 335 6.83 -8.13 -16.47
C PRO A 335 6.27 -8.43 -17.87
N GLN A 336 5.03 -8.90 -17.98
CA GLN A 336 4.32 -9.15 -19.22
C GLN A 336 3.26 -8.09 -19.49
N LYS A 337 3.03 -7.79 -20.77
CA LYS A 337 1.98 -6.88 -21.21
C LYS A 337 0.63 -7.59 -21.21
N PHE A 338 -0.38 -6.93 -20.64
CA PHE A 338 -1.76 -7.42 -20.68
C PHE A 338 -2.29 -7.41 -22.14
N PRO A 339 -2.74 -8.56 -22.67
CA PRO A 339 -2.99 -8.71 -24.11
C PRO A 339 -4.30 -8.12 -24.61
N TYR A 340 -5.25 -7.84 -23.71
CA TYR A 340 -6.57 -7.35 -24.07
C TYR A 340 -6.54 -5.87 -24.40
N ASP A 341 -7.35 -5.46 -25.38
CA ASP A 341 -7.65 -4.09 -25.78
C ASP A 341 -9.15 -4.00 -26.07
N THR A 342 -9.70 -2.79 -26.23
CA THR A 342 -11.11 -2.61 -26.55
C THR A 342 -11.42 -3.15 -27.95
N ASP A 343 -12.17 -4.26 -28.02
CA ASP A 343 -12.63 -4.89 -29.26
C ASP A 343 -14.03 -5.49 -29.06
N LEU A 344 -15.05 -4.65 -29.29
CA LEU A 344 -16.45 -5.07 -29.13
C LEU A 344 -16.88 -6.17 -30.11
N LYS A 345 -16.25 -6.26 -31.30
CA LYS A 345 -16.54 -7.32 -32.26
C LYS A 345 -16.07 -8.67 -31.73
N LYS A 346 -14.86 -8.71 -31.20
CA LYS A 346 -14.31 -9.92 -30.59
C LYS A 346 -15.06 -10.29 -29.30
N ALA A 347 -15.43 -9.29 -28.48
CA ALA A 347 -16.25 -9.51 -27.31
C ALA A 347 -17.58 -10.18 -27.63
N LYS A 348 -18.32 -9.68 -28.62
CA LYS A 348 -19.56 -10.29 -29.13
C LYS A 348 -19.35 -11.70 -29.64
N ALA A 349 -18.29 -11.93 -30.43
CA ALA A 349 -17.98 -13.23 -30.98
C ALA A 349 -17.68 -14.28 -29.90
N LEU A 350 -17.04 -13.89 -28.80
CA LEU A 350 -16.80 -14.77 -27.65
C LEU A 350 -18.11 -15.06 -26.89
N LEU A 351 -18.90 -14.02 -26.61
CA LEU A 351 -20.17 -14.18 -25.90
C LEU A 351 -21.15 -15.07 -26.66
N ALA A 352 -21.19 -14.94 -28.00
CA ALA A 352 -22.04 -15.78 -28.87
C ALA A 352 -21.71 -17.29 -28.78
N GLN A 353 -20.54 -17.67 -28.29
CA GLN A 353 -20.12 -19.07 -28.11
C GLN A 353 -20.53 -19.63 -26.73
N THR A 354 -21.25 -18.88 -25.93
CA THR A 354 -21.65 -19.24 -24.56
C THR A 354 -23.17 -19.34 -24.45
N LYS A 355 -23.68 -19.86 -23.32
CA LYS A 355 -25.12 -19.83 -23.04
C LYS A 355 -25.66 -18.41 -22.79
N TYR A 356 -24.75 -17.41 -22.70
CA TYR A 356 -25.06 -16.00 -22.47
C TYR A 356 -25.00 -15.16 -23.77
N LYS A 357 -25.20 -15.77 -24.93
CA LYS A 357 -25.17 -15.11 -26.24
C LYS A 357 -26.11 -13.91 -26.36
N ASP A 358 -27.21 -13.92 -25.60
CA ASP A 358 -28.21 -12.85 -25.58
C ASP A 358 -27.97 -11.83 -24.44
N GLY A 359 -26.83 -11.95 -23.74
CA GLY A 359 -26.44 -11.09 -22.62
C GLY A 359 -26.95 -11.59 -21.25
N PHE A 360 -26.71 -10.77 -20.25
CA PHE A 360 -27.16 -10.99 -18.86
C PHE A 360 -27.10 -9.67 -18.09
N GLU A 361 -27.69 -9.66 -16.87
CA GLU A 361 -27.63 -8.52 -15.96
C GLU A 361 -26.59 -8.76 -14.87
N VAL A 362 -25.81 -7.72 -14.49
CA VAL A 362 -24.82 -7.79 -13.41
C VAL A 362 -24.66 -6.44 -12.73
N PRO A 363 -24.64 -6.37 -11.37
CA PRO A 363 -24.24 -5.18 -10.67
C PRO A 363 -22.72 -5.00 -10.75
N LEU A 364 -22.27 -3.75 -11.04
CA LEU A 364 -20.88 -3.32 -10.93
C LEU A 364 -20.75 -2.43 -9.70
N SER A 365 -20.03 -2.93 -8.71
CA SER A 365 -19.84 -2.26 -7.44
C SER A 365 -18.55 -1.46 -7.40
N TYR A 366 -18.57 -0.30 -6.74
CA TYR A 366 -17.37 0.48 -6.43
C TYR A 366 -17.47 1.17 -5.07
N ASP A 367 -16.32 1.44 -4.47
CA ASP A 367 -16.19 2.12 -3.19
C ASP A 367 -16.51 3.62 -3.35
N LEU A 368 -17.49 4.15 -2.60
CA LEU A 368 -17.78 5.58 -2.55
C LEU A 368 -16.61 6.42 -2.02
N GLY A 369 -15.73 5.85 -1.22
CA GLY A 369 -14.49 6.50 -0.80
C GLY A 369 -13.48 6.71 -1.94
N GLU A 370 -13.67 6.01 -3.07
CA GLU A 370 -12.83 6.05 -4.28
C GLU A 370 -13.65 6.51 -5.51
N ALA A 371 -14.78 7.20 -5.28
CA ALA A 371 -15.71 7.61 -6.35
C ALA A 371 -15.07 8.50 -7.41
N ASP A 372 -14.03 9.24 -7.08
CA ASP A 372 -13.33 10.14 -8.00
C ASP A 372 -12.86 9.44 -9.28
N TRP A 373 -12.47 8.17 -9.18
CA TRP A 373 -12.11 7.34 -10.32
C TRP A 373 -13.11 6.22 -10.59
N GLY A 374 -13.72 5.67 -9.53
CA GLY A 374 -14.59 4.50 -9.61
C GLY A 374 -15.89 4.79 -10.36
N GLU A 375 -16.53 5.92 -10.10
CA GLU A 375 -17.80 6.28 -10.74
C GLU A 375 -17.64 6.55 -12.26
N PRO A 376 -16.72 7.40 -12.73
CA PRO A 376 -16.52 7.59 -14.16
C PRO A 376 -16.08 6.30 -14.88
N ALA A 377 -15.25 5.47 -14.25
CA ALA A 377 -14.87 4.19 -14.83
C ALA A 377 -16.07 3.23 -14.93
N ALA A 378 -16.90 3.15 -13.89
CA ALA A 378 -18.09 2.29 -13.87
C ALA A 378 -19.13 2.70 -14.91
N LEU A 379 -19.37 4.01 -15.10
CA LEU A 379 -20.28 4.54 -16.14
C LEU A 379 -19.80 4.16 -17.55
N LEU A 380 -18.52 4.31 -17.82
CA LEU A 380 -17.94 3.93 -19.13
C LEU A 380 -18.01 2.42 -19.37
N ILE A 381 -17.79 1.61 -18.35
CA ILE A 381 -17.92 0.15 -18.42
C ILE A 381 -19.38 -0.24 -18.67
N GLN A 382 -20.32 0.37 -17.95
CA GLN A 382 -21.76 0.16 -18.14
C GLN A 382 -22.18 0.42 -19.59
N GLU A 383 -21.81 1.56 -20.15
CA GLU A 383 -22.10 1.92 -21.55
C GLU A 383 -21.50 0.91 -22.52
N SER A 384 -20.24 0.55 -22.33
CA SER A 384 -19.53 -0.33 -23.25
C SER A 384 -20.06 -1.78 -23.22
N LEU A 385 -20.30 -2.33 -22.05
CA LEU A 385 -20.86 -3.66 -21.87
C LEU A 385 -22.31 -3.76 -22.40
N GLY A 386 -23.08 -2.68 -22.28
CA GLY A 386 -24.40 -2.57 -22.89
C GLY A 386 -24.39 -2.81 -24.42
N LYS A 387 -23.33 -2.38 -25.11
CA LYS A 387 -23.16 -2.59 -26.57
C LYS A 387 -22.99 -4.05 -26.98
N ILE A 388 -22.66 -4.93 -26.02
CA ILE A 388 -22.56 -6.38 -26.24
C ILE A 388 -23.68 -7.19 -25.58
N GLY A 389 -24.74 -6.51 -25.05
CA GLY A 389 -25.90 -7.16 -24.45
C GLY A 389 -25.77 -7.40 -22.94
N ILE A 390 -24.67 -7.05 -22.29
CA ILE A 390 -24.52 -7.17 -20.83
C ILE A 390 -25.04 -5.90 -20.18
N LYS A 391 -26.14 -6.03 -19.42
CA LYS A 391 -26.79 -4.93 -18.70
C LYS A 391 -26.14 -4.75 -17.34
N VAL A 392 -25.40 -3.67 -17.17
CA VAL A 392 -24.74 -3.34 -15.91
C VAL A 392 -25.60 -2.36 -15.11
N THR A 393 -25.81 -2.66 -13.83
CA THR A 393 -26.38 -1.73 -12.85
C THR A 393 -25.27 -1.27 -11.91
N LEU A 394 -25.23 0.04 -11.58
CA LEU A 394 -24.20 0.56 -10.71
C LEU A 394 -24.58 0.38 -9.23
N ASP A 395 -23.69 -0.22 -8.47
CA ASP A 395 -23.85 -0.44 -7.03
C ASP A 395 -22.78 0.37 -6.27
N LYS A 396 -23.25 1.40 -5.54
CA LYS A 396 -22.40 2.36 -4.80
C LYS A 396 -22.25 1.90 -3.35
N VAL A 397 -21.14 1.29 -3.01
CA VAL A 397 -20.89 0.76 -1.67
C VAL A 397 -20.27 1.84 -0.78
N PRO A 398 -20.87 2.19 0.38
CA PRO A 398 -20.26 3.11 1.33
C PRO A 398 -18.87 2.64 1.79
N GLY A 399 -17.88 3.53 1.80
CA GLY A 399 -16.48 3.20 2.09
C GLY A 399 -16.27 2.46 3.43
N ALA A 400 -17.06 2.77 4.46
CA ALA A 400 -17.03 2.06 5.74
C ALA A 400 -17.39 0.57 5.60
N ASN A 401 -18.23 0.20 4.63
CA ASN A 401 -18.69 -1.17 4.40
C ASN A 401 -17.87 -1.91 3.34
N TRP A 402 -17.11 -1.18 2.50
CA TRP A 402 -16.40 -1.74 1.35
C TRP A 402 -15.54 -2.95 1.71
N ARG A 403 -14.68 -2.80 2.73
CA ARG A 403 -13.79 -3.89 3.15
C ARG A 403 -14.57 -5.16 3.51
N THR A 404 -15.69 -5.03 4.20
CA THR A 404 -16.50 -6.17 4.63
C THR A 404 -17.13 -6.86 3.42
N VAL A 405 -17.90 -6.14 2.61
CA VAL A 405 -18.67 -6.78 1.52
C VAL A 405 -17.81 -7.24 0.35
N ALA A 406 -16.76 -6.47 -0.01
CA ALA A 406 -15.89 -6.77 -1.15
C ALA A 406 -14.78 -7.77 -0.81
N LEU A 407 -14.12 -7.64 0.35
CA LEU A 407 -12.89 -8.36 0.64
C LEU A 407 -13.06 -9.47 1.70
N VAL A 408 -13.98 -9.32 2.66
CA VAL A 408 -14.24 -10.35 3.68
C VAL A 408 -15.32 -11.29 3.20
N ASP A 409 -16.50 -10.78 2.91
CA ASP A 409 -17.67 -11.57 2.45
C ASP A 409 -17.52 -12.03 1.00
N LYS A 410 -16.86 -11.22 0.16
CA LYS A 410 -16.61 -11.51 -1.28
C LYS A 410 -17.87 -11.88 -2.04
N LYS A 411 -18.96 -11.13 -1.81
CA LYS A 411 -20.27 -11.39 -2.40
C LYS A 411 -20.55 -10.59 -3.66
N LEU A 412 -19.73 -9.56 -3.96
CA LEU A 412 -19.96 -8.68 -5.11
C LEU A 412 -19.61 -9.41 -6.41
N PRO A 413 -20.53 -9.50 -7.39
CA PRO A 413 -20.32 -10.22 -8.65
C PRO A 413 -19.24 -9.58 -9.52
N PHE A 414 -19.27 -8.25 -9.65
CA PHE A 414 -18.35 -7.47 -10.45
C PHE A 414 -17.99 -6.21 -9.67
N LEU A 415 -16.70 -5.91 -9.53
CA LEU A 415 -16.29 -4.78 -8.72
C LEU A 415 -15.04 -4.10 -9.27
N LEU A 416 -14.95 -2.78 -9.02
CA LEU A 416 -13.73 -2.00 -9.24
C LEU A 416 -12.93 -1.94 -7.95
N GLU A 417 -11.65 -2.26 -8.03
CA GLU A 417 -10.75 -2.31 -6.88
C GLU A 417 -9.38 -1.71 -7.21
N ASN A 418 -8.72 -1.18 -6.21
CA ASN A 418 -7.29 -0.93 -6.26
C ASN A 418 -6.58 -1.82 -5.23
N PHE A 419 -5.60 -2.56 -5.70
CA PHE A 419 -4.76 -3.37 -4.83
C PHE A 419 -3.29 -3.15 -5.17
N GLY A 420 -2.48 -2.96 -4.14
CA GLY A 420 -1.04 -2.87 -4.25
C GLY A 420 -0.34 -3.60 -3.12
N GLY A 421 0.61 -4.43 -3.49
CA GLY A 421 1.42 -5.18 -2.53
C GLY A 421 2.51 -4.32 -1.89
N TRP A 422 2.94 -4.73 -0.70
CA TRP A 422 4.05 -4.09 0.01
C TRP A 422 5.41 -4.57 -0.47
N LEU A 423 5.48 -5.79 -0.99
CA LEU A 423 6.70 -6.35 -1.56
C LEU A 423 6.56 -6.38 -3.08
N ASN A 424 7.59 -5.90 -3.78
CA ASN A 424 7.51 -5.59 -5.20
C ASN A 424 7.91 -6.79 -6.07
N THR A 425 7.12 -7.87 -6.00
CA THR A 425 7.25 -9.05 -6.84
C THR A 425 5.88 -9.56 -7.32
N ALA A 426 5.83 -10.19 -8.50
CA ALA A 426 4.60 -10.73 -9.06
C ALA A 426 3.98 -11.80 -8.17
N ASP A 427 4.77 -12.76 -7.70
CA ASP A 427 4.31 -13.83 -6.83
C ASP A 427 3.71 -13.33 -5.51
N TYR A 428 4.25 -12.27 -4.93
CA TYR A 428 3.67 -11.62 -3.77
C TYR A 428 2.31 -10.96 -4.08
N TYR A 429 2.17 -10.31 -5.25
CA TYR A 429 0.88 -9.79 -5.69
C TYR A 429 -0.14 -10.92 -5.86
N PHE A 430 0.27 -12.02 -6.50
CA PHE A 430 -0.57 -13.20 -6.68
C PHE A 430 -0.94 -13.87 -5.36
N TYR A 431 0.00 -13.97 -4.42
CA TYR A 431 -0.27 -14.50 -3.08
C TYR A 431 -1.47 -13.81 -2.43
N TRP A 432 -1.54 -12.48 -2.51
CA TRP A 432 -2.64 -11.73 -1.91
C TRP A 432 -3.93 -11.73 -2.74
N ALA A 433 -3.81 -11.61 -4.05
CA ALA A 433 -4.94 -11.29 -4.93
C ALA A 433 -5.54 -12.50 -5.67
N TYR A 434 -4.83 -13.65 -5.69
CA TYR A 434 -5.27 -14.83 -6.47
C TYR A 434 -5.34 -16.12 -5.66
N ILE A 435 -4.79 -16.18 -4.44
CA ILE A 435 -4.86 -17.39 -3.63
C ILE A 435 -6.16 -17.43 -2.85
N LYS A 436 -6.86 -18.56 -2.93
CA LYS A 436 -8.11 -18.80 -2.20
C LYS A 436 -7.94 -18.56 -0.70
N GLY A 437 -8.90 -17.87 -0.09
CA GLY A 437 -8.89 -17.54 1.33
C GLY A 437 -8.14 -16.25 1.66
N ASN A 438 -7.23 -15.76 0.82
CA ASN A 438 -6.55 -14.49 1.07
C ASN A 438 -7.50 -13.31 0.87
N LEU A 439 -7.31 -12.27 1.68
CA LEU A 439 -8.21 -11.14 1.81
C LEU A 439 -8.52 -10.47 0.46
N PHE A 440 -7.49 -10.18 -0.34
CA PHE A 440 -7.63 -9.43 -1.59
C PHE A 440 -8.00 -10.28 -2.81
N ASN A 441 -8.26 -11.57 -2.65
CA ASN A 441 -8.85 -12.38 -3.71
C ASN A 441 -10.38 -12.17 -3.75
N ALA A 442 -10.80 -10.98 -4.15
CA ALA A 442 -12.21 -10.60 -4.26
C ALA A 442 -12.96 -11.35 -5.37
N SER A 443 -12.24 -11.91 -6.33
CA SER A 443 -12.79 -12.71 -7.43
C SER A 443 -13.16 -14.15 -7.03
N ASN A 444 -12.86 -14.59 -5.81
CA ASN A 444 -13.00 -15.99 -5.38
C ASN A 444 -12.32 -17.00 -6.33
N TYR A 445 -11.29 -16.54 -7.03
CA TYR A 445 -10.50 -17.36 -7.95
C TYR A 445 -9.82 -18.50 -7.19
N ASP A 446 -9.86 -19.70 -7.75
CA ASP A 446 -9.28 -20.91 -7.16
C ASP A 446 -8.72 -21.80 -8.27
N ASP A 447 -7.44 -21.76 -8.51
CA ASP A 447 -6.77 -22.55 -9.53
C ASP A 447 -5.54 -23.26 -8.95
N PRO A 448 -5.45 -24.60 -9.06
CA PRO A 448 -4.37 -25.37 -8.46
C PRO A 448 -3.00 -25.07 -9.12
N VAL A 449 -2.96 -24.69 -10.39
CA VAL A 449 -1.71 -24.35 -11.09
C VAL A 449 -1.17 -23.03 -10.55
N VAL A 450 -2.04 -22.01 -10.40
CA VAL A 450 -1.68 -20.72 -9.82
C VAL A 450 -1.21 -20.90 -8.37
N LYS A 451 -1.96 -21.69 -7.58
CA LYS A 451 -1.56 -21.99 -6.20
C LYS A 451 -0.17 -22.63 -6.14
N LYS A 452 0.07 -23.67 -6.94
CA LYS A 452 1.36 -24.36 -7.01
C LYS A 452 2.48 -23.40 -7.40
N LEU A 453 2.29 -22.58 -8.43
CA LEU A 453 3.30 -21.63 -8.89
C LEU A 453 3.63 -20.58 -7.83
N VAL A 454 2.62 -20.05 -7.13
CA VAL A 454 2.83 -19.10 -6.02
C VAL A 454 3.58 -19.77 -4.86
N ASP A 455 3.17 -20.98 -4.45
CA ASP A 455 3.86 -21.73 -3.37
C ASP A 455 5.34 -21.98 -3.71
N GLU A 456 5.64 -22.26 -4.99
CA GLU A 456 7.01 -22.49 -5.46
C GLU A 456 7.83 -21.21 -5.56
N THR A 457 7.22 -20.08 -6.01
CA THR A 457 7.98 -18.87 -6.36
C THR A 457 8.07 -17.85 -5.23
N LEU A 458 7.10 -17.81 -4.30
CA LEU A 458 6.98 -16.75 -3.28
C LEU A 458 8.27 -16.53 -2.49
N HIS A 459 8.95 -17.62 -2.13
CA HIS A 459 10.21 -17.57 -1.38
C HIS A 459 11.45 -17.88 -2.23
N MET A 460 11.26 -18.28 -3.51
CA MET A 460 12.35 -18.63 -4.43
C MET A 460 13.27 -17.43 -4.70
N ASP A 461 14.56 -17.69 -4.82
CA ASP A 461 15.51 -16.65 -5.22
C ASP A 461 15.24 -16.18 -6.64
N LYS A 462 15.31 -14.86 -6.86
CA LYS A 462 15.15 -14.29 -8.22
C LYS A 462 16.24 -14.75 -9.20
N SER A 463 17.41 -15.17 -8.69
CA SER A 463 18.52 -15.71 -9.51
C SER A 463 18.34 -17.18 -9.90
N ASP A 464 17.33 -17.87 -9.36
CA ASP A 464 17.01 -19.23 -9.78
C ASP A 464 16.63 -19.24 -11.26
N LYS A 465 17.27 -20.13 -12.05
CA LYS A 465 17.10 -20.21 -13.51
C LYS A 465 15.65 -20.49 -13.93
N THR A 466 14.82 -21.03 -13.04
CA THR A 466 13.41 -21.36 -13.32
C THR A 466 12.44 -20.25 -12.90
N TYR A 467 12.90 -19.26 -12.10
CA TYR A 467 12.05 -18.23 -11.52
C TYR A 467 11.27 -17.44 -12.58
N ASP A 468 11.98 -16.86 -13.54
CA ASP A 468 11.36 -16.03 -14.59
C ASP A 468 10.36 -16.81 -15.44
N ALA A 469 10.65 -18.08 -15.74
CA ALA A 469 9.74 -18.93 -16.51
C ALA A 469 8.45 -19.22 -15.74
N LYS A 470 8.56 -19.50 -14.43
CA LYS A 470 7.40 -19.72 -13.55
C LYS A 470 6.57 -18.46 -13.38
N ILE A 471 7.20 -17.29 -13.22
CA ILE A 471 6.48 -15.99 -13.14
C ILE A 471 5.74 -15.70 -14.46
N LYS A 472 6.37 -15.94 -15.61
CA LYS A 472 5.69 -15.78 -16.90
C LYS A 472 4.49 -16.71 -17.03
N GLN A 473 4.62 -17.98 -16.63
CA GLN A 473 3.51 -18.94 -16.63
C GLN A 473 2.38 -18.51 -15.69
N LEU A 474 2.71 -18.03 -14.49
CA LEU A 474 1.75 -17.52 -13.51
C LEU A 474 0.93 -16.34 -14.07
N ILE A 475 1.60 -15.35 -14.65
CA ILE A 475 0.95 -14.18 -15.23
C ILE A 475 0.12 -14.55 -16.47
N GLN A 476 0.65 -15.41 -17.34
CA GLN A 476 -0.08 -15.87 -18.52
C GLN A 476 -1.38 -16.59 -18.13
N LYS A 477 -1.33 -17.46 -17.13
CA LYS A 477 -2.52 -18.16 -16.63
C LYS A 477 -3.58 -17.18 -16.12
N ALA A 478 -3.18 -16.12 -15.41
CA ALA A 478 -4.11 -15.09 -14.97
C ALA A 478 -4.70 -14.29 -16.15
N PHE A 479 -3.91 -14.06 -17.20
CA PHE A 479 -4.41 -13.37 -18.40
C PHE A 479 -5.40 -14.24 -19.20
N ASP A 480 -5.18 -15.54 -19.25
CA ASP A 480 -6.08 -16.47 -19.92
C ASP A 480 -7.40 -16.65 -19.15
N ASP A 481 -7.32 -16.72 -17.83
CA ASP A 481 -8.47 -16.95 -16.95
C ASP A 481 -9.28 -15.69 -16.63
N VAL A 482 -8.66 -14.54 -16.68
CA VAL A 482 -9.26 -13.20 -16.48
C VAL A 482 -10.09 -13.07 -15.19
N PRO A 483 -9.59 -13.43 -14.00
CA PRO A 483 -10.30 -13.14 -12.76
C PRO A 483 -10.25 -11.65 -12.41
N ARG A 484 -9.22 -10.95 -12.89
CA ARG A 484 -8.97 -9.51 -12.69
C ARG A 484 -8.50 -8.91 -14.00
N ILE A 485 -9.06 -7.77 -14.36
CA ILE A 485 -8.73 -7.03 -15.58
C ILE A 485 -7.92 -5.80 -15.17
N PRO A 486 -6.60 -5.75 -15.41
CA PRO A 486 -5.79 -4.57 -15.16
C PRO A 486 -6.23 -3.39 -16.03
N LEU A 487 -6.52 -2.25 -15.41
CA LEU A 487 -6.89 -1.01 -16.08
C LEU A 487 -5.68 -0.10 -16.25
N TRP A 488 -5.06 0.30 -15.13
CA TRP A 488 -3.80 1.07 -15.14
C TRP A 488 -3.05 0.88 -13.82
N GLN A 489 -1.75 1.15 -13.83
CA GLN A 489 -0.94 1.33 -12.62
C GLN A 489 -1.10 2.78 -12.16
N PRO A 490 -1.52 3.02 -10.91
CA PRO A 490 -1.71 4.38 -10.42
C PRO A 490 -0.40 5.08 -10.09
N THR A 491 -0.46 6.41 -10.12
CA THR A 491 0.49 7.29 -9.45
C THR A 491 -0.15 7.87 -8.19
N LEU A 492 0.67 8.11 -7.17
CA LEU A 492 0.25 8.90 -6.02
C LEU A 492 0.48 10.37 -6.32
N GLU A 493 -0.61 11.08 -6.49
CA GLU A 493 -0.58 12.50 -6.80
C GLU A 493 -0.50 13.32 -5.51
N SER A 494 0.42 14.25 -5.46
CA SER A 494 0.61 15.16 -4.33
C SER A 494 0.80 16.59 -4.82
N ALA A 495 0.15 17.55 -4.16
CA ALA A 495 0.35 18.97 -4.39
C ALA A 495 1.10 19.61 -3.24
N MET A 496 2.12 20.39 -3.52
CA MET A 496 3.00 20.93 -2.50
C MET A 496 3.43 22.38 -2.79
N SER A 497 3.72 23.11 -1.74
CA SER A 497 4.27 24.46 -1.80
C SER A 497 5.54 24.47 -2.67
N GLN A 498 5.75 25.58 -3.42
CA GLN A 498 6.98 25.77 -4.19
C GLN A 498 8.24 25.75 -3.32
N LYS A 499 8.12 26.10 -2.03
CA LYS A 499 9.23 26.15 -1.06
C LYS A 499 9.55 24.79 -0.42
N LEU A 500 8.64 23.81 -0.49
CA LEU A 500 8.88 22.49 0.11
C LEU A 500 9.95 21.74 -0.68
N GLU A 501 10.98 21.28 0.01
CA GLU A 501 12.05 20.45 -0.53
C GLU A 501 12.07 19.08 0.13
N GLY A 502 12.81 18.13 -0.46
CA GLY A 502 13.04 16.81 0.11
C GLY A 502 11.83 15.88 0.06
N TYR A 503 10.81 16.19 -0.76
CA TYR A 503 9.72 15.23 -0.96
C TYR A 503 10.27 13.94 -1.56
N GLU A 504 10.04 12.86 -0.85
CA GLU A 504 10.34 11.51 -1.27
C GLU A 504 9.06 10.66 -1.15
N PHE A 505 8.70 9.98 -2.23
CA PHE A 505 7.64 8.98 -2.13
C PHE A 505 8.17 7.79 -1.35
N TRP A 506 7.74 7.69 -0.11
CA TRP A 506 8.05 6.53 0.67
C TRP A 506 6.92 5.51 0.57
N PHE A 507 7.31 4.31 0.58
CA PHE A 507 6.60 3.06 0.58
C PHE A 507 5.07 3.15 0.78
N HIS A 508 4.32 2.63 -0.20
CA HIS A 508 2.89 2.35 -0.13
C HIS A 508 2.01 3.50 0.41
N ARG A 509 2.15 4.70 -0.17
CA ARG A 509 1.33 5.87 0.17
C ARG A 509 1.48 6.33 1.63
N GLN A 510 2.71 6.32 2.16
CA GLN A 510 3.00 6.88 3.48
C GLN A 510 3.65 8.25 3.36
N VAL A 511 3.35 9.13 4.31
CA VAL A 511 4.10 10.39 4.46
C VAL A 511 5.30 10.10 5.34
N ASP A 512 6.49 10.12 4.77
CA ASP A 512 7.75 10.10 5.50
C ASP A 512 8.24 11.54 5.70
N ALA A 513 8.19 12.03 6.92
CA ALA A 513 8.56 13.40 7.22
C ALA A 513 10.08 13.61 7.42
N ARG A 514 10.88 12.54 7.39
CA ARG A 514 12.31 12.58 7.71
C ARG A 514 13.15 13.32 6.67
N SER A 515 12.73 13.29 5.41
CA SER A 515 13.46 13.90 4.28
C SER A 515 13.08 15.36 4.00
N PHE A 516 11.98 15.87 4.54
CA PHE A 516 11.46 17.21 4.22
C PHE A 516 12.31 18.37 4.78
N LYS A 517 12.30 19.47 4.01
CA LYS A 517 12.84 20.78 4.39
C LYS A 517 11.81 21.86 4.06
N VAL A 518 11.56 22.79 5.00
CA VAL A 518 10.59 23.90 4.88
C VAL A 518 11.25 25.22 5.23
#